data_1ce89721bd2460da822aefe8180952a5
#
_entry.id   1ce89721bd2460da822aefe8180952a5
#
_cell.length_a   1.000
_cell.length_b   1.000
_cell.length_c   1.000
_cell.angle_alpha   90.00
_cell.angle_beta   90.00
_cell.angle_gamma   90.00
#
_symmetry.space_group_name_H-M   'P 1'
#
loop_
_entity.id
_entity.type
_entity.pdbx_description
1 polymer ?
#
loop_
_entity_poly.entity_id
_entity_poly.type
_entity_poly.pdbx_seq_one_letter_code
_entity_poly.pdbx_strand_id
1 'polypeptide(L)'
;MKKIKFLTLALVFGLLFNCEQASKKKQAKGEKETKIAATTQSLEISLNSKSGSKTSGTVRFEETQAGVNLTAHISGLQPGVHAIHVHEKADCSSNDGKSSGGHWNPTFQNHGAWGSDAGYHRGDIGNFTADDTGHGMIQFQTDQWCLGCDDESKNLLGKAIIVHQGKDDLISQPSGAAGARVSCAGIIQ
;
A
#
# COMPACT_ATOMS: atom_id res chain seq x y z
N MET A 1 47.94 57.58 65.19
CA MET A 1 47.12 58.54 65.99
C MET A 1 45.67 58.48 65.48
N LYS A 2 44.73 58.37 66.48
CA LYS A 2 43.23 58.46 66.35
C LYS A 2 42.55 57.37 65.53
N LYS A 3 41.97 56.26 66.07
CA LYS A 3 40.79 56.06 66.91
C LYS A 3 39.55 56.82 66.43
N ILE A 4 38.49 56.04 66.15
CA ILE A 4 37.08 56.23 66.53
C ILE A 4 36.29 55.11 65.76
N LYS A 5 35.71 54.19 66.25
CA LYS A 5 34.64 53.59 67.06
C LYS A 5 33.24 53.98 66.55
N PHE A 6 32.38 52.88 66.65
CA PHE A 6 30.93 52.82 66.75
C PHE A 6 30.18 52.72 65.39
N LEU A 7 29.17 51.97 65.16
CA LEU A 7 28.21 51.33 66.06
C LEU A 7 27.40 50.31 65.29
N THR A 8 27.08 49.23 65.89
CA THR A 8 26.15 48.16 65.52
C THR A 8 24.76 48.64 65.15
N LEU A 9 24.14 48.03 64.15
CA LEU A 9 22.72 47.82 64.17
C LEU A 9 22.39 46.53 63.45
N ALA A 10 21.94 45.55 64.22
CA ALA A 10 21.33 44.32 63.74
C ALA A 10 19.90 44.61 63.29
N LEU A 11 19.54 44.13 62.14
CA LEU A 11 18.16 43.92 61.82
C LEU A 11 18.00 42.57 61.14
N VAL A 12 17.37 41.66 61.85
CA VAL A 12 16.85 40.35 61.47
C VAL A 12 15.64 40.60 60.59
N PHE A 13 15.64 40.13 59.37
CA PHE A 13 14.32 39.86 58.75
C PHE A 13 14.42 38.79 57.65
N GLY A 14 13.76 37.71 57.85
CA GLY A 14 12.95 37.01 56.85
C GLY A 14 13.67 36.07 55.88
N LEU A 15 13.88 34.84 56.30
CA LEU A 15 14.02 33.69 55.42
C LEU A 15 12.72 33.50 54.62
N LEU A 16 12.70 33.87 53.37
CA LEU A 16 11.75 33.29 52.40
C LEU A 16 12.51 32.32 51.50
N PHE A 17 12.37 31.06 51.82
CA PHE A 17 12.70 29.98 50.92
C PHE A 17 11.82 30.09 49.66
N ASN A 18 12.32 30.65 48.60
CA ASN A 18 11.70 30.51 47.30
C ASN A 18 12.22 29.21 46.67
N CYS A 19 11.43 28.17 46.79
CA CYS A 19 11.67 26.89 46.17
C CYS A 19 11.37 27.04 44.67
N GLU A 20 12.41 27.39 43.89
CA GLU A 20 12.35 27.44 42.44
C GLU A 20 12.34 26.02 41.93
N GLN A 21 11.12 25.50 41.67
CA GLN A 21 10.91 24.24 40.98
C GLN A 21 11.48 24.37 39.55
N ALA A 22 12.64 23.76 39.36
CA ALA A 22 13.16 23.49 38.02
C ALA A 22 12.17 22.57 37.28
N SER A 23 11.28 23.15 36.50
CA SER A 23 10.39 22.47 35.58
C SER A 23 11.26 21.80 34.52
N LYS A 24 11.52 20.52 34.68
CA LYS A 24 12.04 19.65 33.62
C LYS A 24 11.03 19.64 32.49
N LYS A 25 11.23 20.44 31.46
CA LYS A 25 10.57 20.28 30.16
C LYS A 25 10.91 18.89 29.63
N LYS A 26 10.02 17.91 29.87
CA LYS A 26 9.95 16.71 29.05
C LYS A 26 9.62 17.17 27.63
N GLN A 27 10.61 17.11 26.73
CA GLN A 27 10.35 17.10 25.32
C GLN A 27 9.48 15.87 25.03
N ALA A 28 8.21 16.09 24.86
CA ALA A 28 7.32 15.14 24.23
C ALA A 28 7.81 14.98 22.78
N LYS A 29 8.44 13.83 22.50
CA LYS A 29 8.74 13.35 21.17
C LYS A 29 7.38 13.22 20.48
N GLY A 30 7.09 14.14 19.56
CA GLY A 30 5.85 14.13 18.80
C GLY A 30 5.78 12.82 18.02
N GLU A 31 4.99 11.91 18.52
CA GLU A 31 4.51 10.75 17.78
C GLU A 31 3.65 11.34 16.66
N LYS A 32 4.13 11.22 15.43
CA LYS A 32 3.42 11.65 14.24
C LYS A 32 2.25 10.69 14.10
N GLU A 33 1.11 11.07 14.68
CA GLU A 33 -0.16 10.37 14.43
C GLU A 33 -0.38 10.35 12.91
N THR A 34 -0.16 9.21 12.31
CA THR A 34 -0.54 8.96 10.93
C THR A 34 -2.06 8.91 10.93
N LYS A 35 -2.68 10.03 10.57
CA LYS A 35 -4.13 10.12 10.42
C LYS A 35 -4.51 9.17 9.28
N ILE A 36 -4.98 7.98 9.64
CA ILE A 36 -5.53 7.02 8.67
C ILE A 36 -6.73 7.72 8.03
N ALA A 37 -6.68 7.91 6.71
CA ALA A 37 -7.80 8.48 5.98
C ALA A 37 -9.01 7.55 6.11
N ALA A 38 -10.18 8.12 6.38
CA ALA A 38 -11.40 7.32 6.51
C ALA A 38 -11.70 6.60 5.19
N THR A 39 -11.96 5.31 5.24
CA THR A 39 -12.41 4.50 4.10
C THR A 39 -13.78 5.00 3.66
N THR A 40 -13.93 5.34 2.38
CA THR A 40 -15.20 5.78 1.79
C THR A 40 -15.96 4.61 1.18
N GLN A 41 -15.24 3.63 0.64
CA GLN A 41 -15.79 2.42 0.01
C GLN A 41 -14.81 1.26 0.15
N SER A 42 -15.31 0.02 0.26
CA SER A 42 -14.49 -1.18 0.24
C SER A 42 -15.14 -2.28 -0.59
N LEU A 43 -14.30 -3.09 -1.23
CA LEU A 43 -14.70 -4.25 -2.02
C LEU A 43 -13.72 -5.39 -1.75
N GLU A 44 -14.24 -6.59 -1.48
CA GLU A 44 -13.43 -7.79 -1.38
C GLU A 44 -13.86 -8.81 -2.45
N ILE A 45 -12.89 -9.38 -3.16
CA ILE A 45 -13.11 -10.36 -4.22
C ILE A 45 -12.28 -11.62 -3.95
N SER A 46 -12.78 -12.77 -4.41
CA SER A 46 -12.11 -14.06 -4.25
C SER A 46 -11.37 -14.45 -5.52
N LEU A 47 -10.09 -14.78 -5.38
CA LEU A 47 -9.25 -15.33 -6.42
C LEU A 47 -9.57 -16.80 -6.65
N ASN A 48 -9.91 -17.15 -7.88
CA ASN A 48 -10.21 -18.52 -8.31
C ASN A 48 -9.08 -19.07 -9.17
N SER A 49 -8.69 -20.33 -8.94
CA SER A 49 -7.59 -20.97 -9.65
C SER A 49 -7.83 -21.05 -11.15
N LYS A 50 -6.75 -20.88 -11.92
CA LYS A 50 -6.69 -20.96 -13.37
C LYS A 50 -5.52 -21.84 -13.81
N SER A 51 -5.51 -22.24 -15.08
CA SER A 51 -4.42 -23.02 -15.70
C SER A 51 -4.07 -24.31 -14.94
N GLY A 52 -5.06 -24.94 -14.28
CA GLY A 52 -4.85 -26.16 -13.50
C GLY A 52 -4.08 -25.96 -12.19
N SER A 53 -3.87 -24.71 -11.75
CA SER A 53 -3.21 -24.39 -10.48
C SER A 53 -4.12 -24.69 -9.27
N LYS A 54 -3.58 -24.54 -8.06
CA LYS A 54 -4.33 -24.55 -6.80
C LYS A 54 -4.36 -23.15 -6.16
N THR A 55 -3.93 -22.12 -6.91
CA THR A 55 -3.82 -20.77 -6.41
C THR A 55 -5.19 -20.17 -6.13
N SER A 56 -5.38 -19.69 -4.91
CA SER A 56 -6.61 -19.04 -4.44
C SER A 56 -6.26 -17.94 -3.43
N GLY A 57 -7.26 -17.15 -3.06
CA GLY A 57 -7.03 -16.08 -2.07
C GLY A 57 -8.12 -15.03 -2.09
N THR A 58 -7.83 -13.91 -1.47
CA THR A 58 -8.70 -12.74 -1.44
C THR A 58 -7.93 -11.49 -1.82
N VAL A 59 -8.61 -10.57 -2.47
CA VAL A 59 -8.10 -9.20 -2.72
C VAL A 59 -9.12 -8.23 -2.19
N ARG A 60 -8.66 -7.37 -1.28
CA ARG A 60 -9.45 -6.30 -0.69
C ARG A 60 -8.99 -4.95 -1.23
N PHE A 61 -9.93 -4.18 -1.68
CA PHE A 61 -9.77 -2.78 -2.06
C PHE A 61 -10.42 -1.89 -1.02
N GLU A 62 -9.75 -0.82 -0.64
CA GLU A 62 -10.26 0.21 0.27
C GLU A 62 -9.99 1.58 -0.35
N GLU A 63 -11.06 2.24 -0.78
CA GLU A 63 -10.96 3.61 -1.28
C GLU A 63 -10.97 4.60 -0.13
N THR A 64 -10.08 5.57 -0.20
CA THR A 64 -9.92 6.66 0.75
C THR A 64 -9.78 7.99 0.00
N GLN A 65 -9.69 9.09 0.73
CA GLN A 65 -9.35 10.38 0.11
C GLN A 65 -7.96 10.42 -0.55
N ALA A 66 -7.09 9.48 -0.21
CA ALA A 66 -5.72 9.38 -0.75
C ALA A 66 -5.61 8.41 -1.94
N GLY A 67 -6.74 7.85 -2.41
CA GLY A 67 -6.81 6.86 -3.48
C GLY A 67 -7.20 5.47 -2.97
N VAL A 68 -6.87 4.44 -3.72
CA VAL A 68 -7.23 3.05 -3.43
C VAL A 68 -6.05 2.29 -2.86
N ASN A 69 -6.29 1.61 -1.73
CA ASN A 69 -5.40 0.61 -1.17
C ASN A 69 -5.87 -0.78 -1.63
N LEU A 70 -4.94 -1.59 -2.11
CA LEU A 70 -5.14 -3.01 -2.39
C LEU A 70 -4.35 -3.82 -1.37
N THR A 71 -4.99 -4.83 -0.78
CA THR A 71 -4.32 -5.88 -0.01
C THR A 71 -4.74 -7.22 -0.56
N ALA A 72 -3.77 -8.04 -1.00
CA ALA A 72 -4.03 -9.38 -1.47
C ALA A 72 -3.34 -10.43 -0.59
N HIS A 73 -4.09 -11.46 -0.20
CA HIS A 73 -3.60 -12.66 0.47
C HIS A 73 -3.80 -13.85 -0.46
N ILE A 74 -2.73 -14.53 -0.82
CA ILE A 74 -2.71 -15.54 -1.88
C ILE A 74 -2.08 -16.81 -1.35
N SER A 75 -2.65 -17.96 -1.69
CA SER A 75 -2.22 -19.29 -1.25
C SER A 75 -2.16 -20.24 -2.42
N GLY A 76 -1.45 -21.38 -2.26
CA GLY A 76 -1.34 -22.41 -3.28
C GLY A 76 -0.38 -22.07 -4.42
N LEU A 77 0.52 -21.12 -4.18
CA LEU A 77 1.60 -20.76 -5.08
C LEU A 77 2.79 -21.72 -4.94
N GLN A 78 3.67 -21.75 -5.93
CA GLN A 78 5.02 -22.28 -5.73
C GLN A 78 5.84 -21.25 -4.93
N PRO A 79 6.79 -21.66 -4.07
CA PRO A 79 7.69 -20.71 -3.44
C PRO A 79 8.44 -19.87 -4.46
N GLY A 80 8.60 -18.58 -4.18
CA GLY A 80 9.34 -17.65 -5.04
C GLY A 80 8.56 -16.42 -5.46
N VAL A 81 9.01 -15.75 -6.52
CA VAL A 81 8.47 -14.48 -6.97
C VAL A 81 7.36 -14.69 -8.01
N HIS A 82 6.24 -14.02 -7.79
CA HIS A 82 5.07 -14.03 -8.66
C HIS A 82 4.66 -12.60 -9.00
N ALA A 83 4.05 -12.42 -10.18
CA ALA A 83 3.46 -11.15 -10.56
C ALA A 83 1.95 -11.10 -10.28
N ILE A 84 1.45 -9.90 -10.05
CA ILE A 84 0.03 -9.58 -9.94
C ILE A 84 -0.29 -8.32 -10.74
N HIS A 85 -1.37 -8.38 -11.53
CA HIS A 85 -1.76 -7.26 -12.40
C HIS A 85 -3.27 -7.07 -12.41
N VAL A 86 -3.70 -5.85 -12.77
CA VAL A 86 -5.09 -5.58 -13.19
C VAL A 86 -5.20 -5.82 -14.70
N HIS A 87 -6.18 -6.63 -15.09
CA HIS A 87 -6.51 -6.94 -16.50
C HIS A 87 -7.79 -6.22 -16.95
N GLU A 88 -7.98 -6.11 -18.26
CA GLU A 88 -8.97 -5.23 -18.92
C GLU A 88 -10.42 -5.56 -18.58
N LYS A 89 -10.76 -6.84 -18.32
CA LYS A 89 -12.16 -7.29 -18.21
C LYS A 89 -12.36 -8.17 -16.97
N ALA A 90 -13.48 -7.99 -16.28
CA ALA A 90 -13.87 -8.82 -15.14
C ALA A 90 -14.20 -10.26 -15.52
N ASP A 91 -13.97 -10.67 -16.76
CA ASP A 91 -14.27 -11.98 -17.27
C ASP A 91 -13.17 -13.00 -16.90
N CYS A 92 -13.50 -13.89 -15.98
CA CYS A 92 -12.66 -15.01 -15.55
C CYS A 92 -13.22 -16.36 -16.04
N SER A 93 -14.01 -16.41 -17.11
CA SER A 93 -14.70 -17.63 -17.56
C SER A 93 -13.77 -18.67 -18.18
N SER A 94 -12.70 -18.24 -18.88
CA SER A 94 -11.76 -19.18 -19.50
C SER A 94 -10.90 -19.92 -18.47
N ASN A 95 -10.55 -21.18 -18.78
CA ASN A 95 -9.75 -22.03 -17.88
C ASN A 95 -8.32 -21.50 -17.68
N ASP A 96 -7.80 -20.73 -18.62
CA ASP A 96 -6.46 -20.15 -18.61
C ASP A 96 -6.45 -18.66 -18.22
N GLY A 97 -7.60 -18.11 -17.85
CA GLY A 97 -7.75 -16.71 -17.46
C GLY A 97 -7.63 -15.70 -18.59
N LYS A 98 -7.50 -16.14 -19.86
CA LYS A 98 -7.29 -15.22 -21.00
C LYS A 98 -8.52 -14.41 -21.37
N SER A 99 -9.73 -14.82 -20.96
CA SER A 99 -10.95 -14.02 -21.14
C SER A 99 -10.88 -12.64 -20.48
N SER A 100 -10.03 -12.45 -19.47
CA SER A 100 -9.81 -11.15 -18.82
C SER A 100 -9.05 -10.13 -19.70
N GLY A 101 -8.57 -10.50 -20.88
CA GLY A 101 -7.83 -9.60 -21.78
C GLY A 101 -6.36 -9.42 -21.40
N GLY A 102 -5.75 -8.34 -21.87
CA GLY A 102 -4.39 -7.91 -21.52
C GLY A 102 -4.32 -7.15 -20.19
N HIS A 103 -3.16 -6.60 -19.86
CA HIS A 103 -3.05 -5.66 -18.74
C HIS A 103 -3.94 -4.42 -19.01
N TRP A 104 -4.59 -3.92 -17.99
CA TRP A 104 -5.38 -2.71 -18.10
C TRP A 104 -4.51 -1.50 -18.38
N ASN A 105 -4.61 -0.97 -19.60
CA ASN A 105 -3.76 0.09 -20.14
C ASN A 105 -4.59 1.22 -20.78
N PRO A 106 -5.34 2.01 -20.02
CA PRO A 106 -6.15 3.08 -20.57
C PRO A 106 -5.35 4.27 -21.11
N THR A 107 -4.07 4.34 -20.79
CA THR A 107 -3.16 5.42 -21.19
C THR A 107 -2.27 5.07 -22.38
N PHE A 108 -2.39 3.84 -22.92
CA PHE A 108 -1.64 3.36 -24.09
C PHE A 108 -0.12 3.48 -23.93
N GLN A 109 0.38 3.25 -22.72
CA GLN A 109 1.82 3.25 -22.42
C GLN A 109 2.44 1.86 -22.66
N ASN A 110 3.77 1.81 -22.66
CA ASN A 110 4.49 0.54 -22.60
C ASN A 110 4.33 -0.10 -21.22
N HIS A 111 4.42 -1.43 -21.16
CA HIS A 111 4.52 -2.17 -19.89
C HIS A 111 5.82 -1.77 -19.17
N GLY A 112 5.77 -1.70 -17.83
CA GLY A 112 6.94 -1.36 -17.03
C GLY A 112 6.69 -1.33 -15.52
N ALA A 113 7.73 -0.99 -14.78
CA ALA A 113 7.60 -0.77 -13.35
C ALA A 113 6.66 0.42 -13.08
N TRP A 114 5.79 0.28 -12.07
CA TRP A 114 4.89 1.36 -11.65
C TRP A 114 5.66 2.65 -11.37
N GLY A 115 5.23 3.75 -11.98
CA GLY A 115 5.86 5.06 -11.83
C GLY A 115 7.11 5.28 -12.69
N SER A 116 7.42 4.37 -13.61
CA SER A 116 8.54 4.52 -14.54
C SER A 116 8.31 5.64 -15.54
N ASP A 117 9.31 6.47 -15.79
CA ASP A 117 9.31 7.51 -16.83
C ASP A 117 9.25 6.90 -18.25
N ALA A 118 9.67 5.63 -18.40
CA ALA A 118 9.60 4.91 -19.68
C ALA A 118 8.18 4.41 -20.01
N GLY A 119 7.23 4.57 -19.08
CA GLY A 119 5.85 4.13 -19.19
C GLY A 119 5.55 2.94 -18.28
N TYR A 120 4.25 2.75 -17.99
CA TYR A 120 3.67 1.61 -17.30
C TYR A 120 2.16 1.59 -17.54
N HIS A 121 1.56 0.41 -17.44
CA HIS A 121 0.11 0.27 -17.49
C HIS A 121 -0.54 0.63 -16.17
N ARG A 122 -1.77 1.07 -16.17
CA ARG A 122 -2.57 1.23 -14.94
C ARG A 122 -2.74 -0.07 -14.16
N GLY A 123 -2.53 -1.18 -14.82
CA GLY A 123 -2.63 -2.51 -14.22
C GLY A 123 -1.31 -3.11 -13.75
N ASP A 124 -0.17 -2.45 -13.93
CA ASP A 124 1.16 -3.00 -13.62
C ASP A 124 1.48 -2.88 -12.12
N ILE A 125 0.80 -3.65 -11.26
CA ILE A 125 1.04 -3.64 -9.80
C ILE A 125 2.48 -4.11 -9.51
N GLY A 126 2.93 -5.21 -10.14
CA GLY A 126 4.28 -5.72 -10.04
C GLY A 126 4.40 -7.07 -9.35
N ASN A 127 5.47 -7.26 -8.59
CA ASN A 127 5.87 -8.54 -8.03
C ASN A 127 5.68 -8.63 -6.51
N PHE A 128 5.43 -9.85 -6.03
CA PHE A 128 5.45 -10.22 -4.61
C PHE A 128 6.12 -11.59 -4.44
N THR A 129 6.43 -11.96 -3.19
CA THR A 129 7.09 -13.24 -2.90
C THR A 129 6.13 -14.15 -2.15
N ALA A 130 6.01 -15.40 -2.61
CA ALA A 130 5.41 -16.49 -1.86
C ALA A 130 6.49 -17.21 -1.03
N ASP A 131 6.14 -17.51 0.22
CA ASP A 131 7.00 -18.26 1.15
C ASP A 131 7.09 -19.77 0.79
N ASP A 132 7.87 -20.51 1.58
CA ASP A 132 8.08 -21.94 1.38
C ASP A 132 6.79 -22.78 1.56
N THR A 133 5.74 -22.20 2.12
CA THR A 133 4.41 -22.83 2.26
C THR A 133 3.44 -22.45 1.16
N GLY A 134 3.89 -21.61 0.21
CA GLY A 134 3.10 -21.14 -0.93
C GLY A 134 2.12 -20.01 -0.59
N HIS A 135 2.36 -19.28 0.50
CA HIS A 135 1.59 -18.10 0.87
C HIS A 135 2.34 -16.81 0.51
N GLY A 136 1.64 -15.88 -0.09
CA GLY A 136 2.15 -14.56 -0.41
C GLY A 136 1.16 -13.47 -0.04
N MET A 137 1.69 -12.29 0.26
CA MET A 137 0.90 -11.09 0.51
C MET A 137 1.50 -9.92 -0.25
N ILE A 138 0.64 -9.06 -0.76
CA ILE A 138 1.04 -7.77 -1.33
C ILE A 138 0.09 -6.67 -0.88
N GLN A 139 0.66 -5.50 -0.61
CA GLN A 139 -0.06 -4.26 -0.40
C GLN A 139 0.37 -3.25 -1.47
N PHE A 140 -0.58 -2.56 -2.03
CA PHE A 140 -0.35 -1.56 -3.06
C PHE A 140 -1.29 -0.38 -2.86
N GLN A 141 -0.82 0.83 -3.07
CA GLN A 141 -1.61 2.05 -2.92
C GLN A 141 -1.37 2.99 -4.09
N THR A 142 -2.45 3.61 -4.61
CA THR A 142 -2.35 4.62 -5.64
C THR A 142 -3.56 5.56 -5.66
N ASP A 143 -3.33 6.81 -6.01
CA ASP A 143 -4.36 7.82 -6.32
C ASP A 143 -4.82 7.77 -7.79
N GLN A 144 -4.25 6.84 -8.56
CA GLN A 144 -4.57 6.64 -9.97
C GLN A 144 -5.70 5.62 -10.18
N TRP A 145 -6.29 5.10 -9.11
CA TRP A 145 -7.44 4.19 -9.11
C TRP A 145 -8.62 4.76 -8.34
N CYS A 146 -9.81 4.29 -8.69
CA CYS A 146 -11.05 4.48 -7.93
C CYS A 146 -11.96 3.25 -8.03
N LEU A 147 -12.96 3.17 -7.17
CA LEU A 147 -14.01 2.16 -7.18
C LEU A 147 -15.33 2.78 -7.64
N GLY A 148 -15.62 2.71 -8.95
CA GLY A 148 -16.90 3.14 -9.51
C GLY A 148 -17.03 4.65 -9.78
N CYS A 149 -15.92 5.36 -9.96
CA CYS A 149 -15.98 6.76 -10.41
C CYS A 149 -16.25 6.87 -11.93
N ASP A 150 -16.59 8.08 -12.39
CA ASP A 150 -16.88 8.36 -13.79
C ASP A 150 -15.63 8.39 -14.69
N ASP A 151 -14.43 8.44 -14.11
CA ASP A 151 -13.18 8.40 -14.86
C ASP A 151 -12.79 6.95 -15.20
N GLU A 152 -13.15 6.52 -16.41
CA GLU A 152 -12.86 5.18 -16.92
C GLU A 152 -11.36 4.83 -16.95
N SER A 153 -10.48 5.85 -16.97
CA SER A 153 -9.03 5.64 -16.91
C SER A 153 -8.52 5.32 -15.50
N LYS A 154 -9.37 5.43 -14.49
CA LYS A 154 -9.10 5.13 -13.07
C LYS A 154 -9.99 4.05 -12.49
N ASN A 155 -11.14 3.80 -13.11
CA ASN A 155 -12.18 2.92 -12.56
C ASN A 155 -11.79 1.44 -12.64
N LEU A 156 -11.65 0.82 -11.46
CA LEU A 156 -11.33 -0.60 -11.32
C LEU A 156 -12.53 -1.52 -11.57
N LEU A 157 -13.78 -1.03 -11.44
CA LEU A 157 -14.95 -1.88 -11.66
C LEU A 157 -15.00 -2.34 -13.12
N GLY A 158 -15.31 -3.62 -13.32
CA GLY A 158 -15.32 -4.26 -14.64
C GLY A 158 -13.94 -4.75 -15.09
N LYS A 159 -12.89 -4.60 -14.29
CA LYS A 159 -11.54 -5.14 -14.51
C LYS A 159 -11.36 -6.46 -13.75
N ALA A 160 -10.21 -7.13 -13.89
CA ALA A 160 -9.89 -8.33 -13.12
C ALA A 160 -8.50 -8.25 -12.50
N ILE A 161 -8.35 -8.91 -11.35
CA ILE A 161 -7.02 -9.25 -10.82
C ILE A 161 -6.59 -10.59 -11.39
N ILE A 162 -5.36 -10.62 -11.89
CA ILE A 162 -4.66 -11.84 -12.33
C ILE A 162 -3.40 -12.00 -11.50
N VAL A 163 -3.17 -13.22 -10.99
CA VAL A 163 -1.87 -13.65 -10.44
C VAL A 163 -1.21 -14.56 -11.46
N HIS A 164 0.10 -14.33 -11.66
CA HIS A 164 0.89 -15.06 -12.64
C HIS A 164 1.79 -16.12 -11.99
N GLN A 165 2.21 -17.10 -12.80
CA GLN A 165 3.05 -18.21 -12.39
C GLN A 165 4.45 -17.77 -11.97
N GLY A 166 4.98 -16.74 -12.59
CA GLY A 166 6.36 -16.29 -12.43
C GLY A 166 6.47 -14.79 -12.20
N LYS A 167 7.71 -14.36 -12.17
CA LYS A 167 8.12 -12.97 -11.99
C LYS A 167 7.82 -12.16 -13.26
N ASP A 168 7.30 -10.96 -13.09
CA ASP A 168 7.34 -9.89 -14.07
C ASP A 168 8.76 -9.32 -14.16
N ASP A 169 9.35 -9.30 -15.34
CA ASP A 169 10.69 -8.71 -15.58
C ASP A 169 10.66 -7.19 -15.69
N LEU A 170 9.44 -6.57 -15.73
CA LEU A 170 9.19 -5.13 -15.80
C LEU A 170 9.70 -4.46 -17.08
N ILE A 171 10.01 -5.24 -18.12
CA ILE A 171 10.64 -4.76 -19.35
C ILE A 171 9.98 -5.36 -20.59
N SER A 172 9.77 -6.68 -20.62
CA SER A 172 9.27 -7.40 -21.79
C SER A 172 7.85 -6.99 -22.15
N GLN A 173 7.67 -6.57 -23.38
CA GLN A 173 6.34 -6.17 -23.88
C GLN A 173 5.52 -7.38 -24.31
N PRO A 174 4.21 -7.37 -24.13
CA PRO A 174 3.40 -6.33 -23.50
C PRO A 174 3.13 -6.59 -22.00
N SER A 175 3.77 -7.57 -21.34
CA SER A 175 3.30 -8.07 -20.03
C SER A 175 4.39 -8.68 -19.14
N GLY A 176 5.66 -8.30 -19.32
CA GLY A 176 6.76 -8.65 -18.42
C GLY A 176 7.15 -10.11 -18.34
N ALA A 177 6.76 -10.92 -19.35
CA ALA A 177 7.07 -12.36 -19.44
C ALA A 177 6.69 -13.18 -18.17
N ALA A 178 5.67 -12.77 -17.42
CA ALA A 178 5.29 -13.33 -16.12
C ALA A 178 4.69 -14.76 -16.18
N GLY A 179 4.52 -15.34 -17.39
CA GLY A 179 4.08 -16.70 -17.58
C GLY A 179 2.56 -16.92 -17.48
N ALA A 180 2.17 -18.13 -17.10
CA ALA A 180 0.76 -18.51 -17.05
C ALA A 180 -0.01 -17.73 -15.99
N ARG A 181 -1.32 -17.52 -16.22
CA ARG A 181 -2.25 -16.94 -15.25
C ARG A 181 -2.72 -18.04 -14.32
N VAL A 182 -2.32 -17.99 -13.06
CA VAL A 182 -2.61 -19.05 -12.09
C VAL A 182 -3.84 -18.77 -11.24
N SER A 183 -4.31 -17.52 -11.18
CA SER A 183 -5.65 -17.22 -10.64
C SER A 183 -6.24 -15.95 -11.24
N CYS A 184 -7.58 -15.82 -11.13
CA CYS A 184 -8.36 -14.71 -11.66
C CYS A 184 -9.49 -14.35 -10.71
N ALA A 185 -9.75 -13.04 -10.55
CA ALA A 185 -10.93 -12.50 -9.87
C ALA A 185 -11.46 -11.26 -10.60
N GLY A 186 -12.74 -11.25 -10.99
CA GLY A 186 -13.39 -10.07 -11.52
C GLY A 186 -13.65 -9.04 -10.42
N ILE A 187 -13.36 -7.76 -10.69
CA ILE A 187 -13.65 -6.63 -9.80
C ILE A 187 -15.07 -6.16 -10.11
N ILE A 188 -16.03 -6.76 -9.45
CA ILE A 188 -17.47 -6.50 -9.60
C ILE A 188 -18.10 -6.30 -8.23
N GLN A 189 -19.05 -5.35 -8.13
CA GLN A 189 -19.90 -5.13 -6.96
C GLN A 189 -21.16 -5.98 -7.02
#